data_20017530d8c814bfb36eceb24d321dd4
#
_entry.id   20017530d8c814bfb36eceb24d321dd4
#
_cell.length_a   1.000
_cell.length_b   1.000
_cell.length_c   1.000
_cell.angle_alpha   90.00
_cell.angle_beta   90.00
_cell.angle_gamma   90.00
#
_symmetry.space_group_name_H-M   'P 1'
#
loop_
_entity.id
_entity.type
_entity.pdbx_description
1 polymer ?
#
loop_
_entity_poly.entity_id
_entity_poly.type
_entity_poly.pdbx_seq_one_letter_code
_entity_poly.pdbx_strand_id
1 'polypeptide(L)'
;MFKGAAAKGVPAKKVTKTSSSALDEVAIETLFASLADEDDPECMTMDGIASFCEMLDMDPSTDVRLLVLLWKMAAFSKPGQITKKEFTTGMVTVFKKDSIEGLKAILSSLDPGFLERAPFRDFYKFVFQFSREGTPFIARLMYDISNCQITYATAFGMY
;
A
#
# COMPACT_ATOMS: atom_id res chain seq x y z
N MET A 1 -33.77 35.27 55.21
CA MET A 1 -32.34 35.43 55.39
C MET A 1 -31.63 34.11 55.00
N PHE A 2 -30.49 34.20 54.30
CA PHE A 2 -29.58 33.17 53.78
C PHE A 2 -30.08 32.48 52.52
N LYS A 3 -29.69 32.92 51.33
CA LYS A 3 -28.46 32.81 50.52
C LYS A 3 -27.89 31.39 50.53
N GLY A 4 -28.20 30.62 49.49
CA GLY A 4 -27.54 29.36 49.10
C GLY A 4 -27.02 29.47 47.67
N ALA A 5 -25.77 29.24 47.51
CA ALA A 5 -24.94 29.52 46.35
C ALA A 5 -25.21 28.57 45.19
N ALA A 6 -25.14 29.10 43.99
CA ALA A 6 -25.17 28.40 42.70
C ALA A 6 -23.92 27.57 42.49
N ALA A 7 -24.07 26.30 42.18
CA ALA A 7 -23.01 25.47 41.57
C ALA A 7 -23.06 25.60 40.05
N LYS A 8 -22.04 26.19 39.47
CA LYS A 8 -21.84 26.32 38.03
C LYS A 8 -21.50 24.93 37.46
N GLY A 9 -22.39 24.36 36.67
CA GLY A 9 -22.09 23.25 35.80
C GLY A 9 -21.16 23.69 34.66
N VAL A 10 -20.03 23.04 34.55
CA VAL A 10 -19.06 23.18 33.45
C VAL A 10 -19.66 22.48 32.22
N PRO A 11 -19.83 23.13 31.07
CA PRO A 11 -20.28 22.45 29.87
C PRO A 11 -19.15 21.57 29.34
N ALA A 12 -19.39 20.28 29.27
CA ALA A 12 -18.57 19.34 28.56
C ALA A 12 -18.47 19.81 27.09
N LYS A 13 -17.25 20.14 26.64
CA LYS A 13 -16.94 20.41 25.25
C LYS A 13 -17.21 19.14 24.44
N LYS A 14 -18.34 19.15 23.74
CA LYS A 14 -18.65 18.18 22.70
C LYS A 14 -17.64 18.41 21.58
N VAL A 15 -16.66 17.51 21.48
CA VAL A 15 -15.75 17.45 20.33
C VAL A 15 -16.59 17.02 19.14
N THR A 16 -17.07 17.96 18.38
CA THR A 16 -17.63 17.73 17.05
C THR A 16 -16.50 17.23 16.16
N LYS A 17 -16.54 15.94 15.83
CA LYS A 17 -15.79 15.39 14.69
C LYS A 17 -16.29 16.11 13.45
N THR A 18 -15.57 17.13 13.05
CA THR A 18 -15.71 17.73 11.72
C THR A 18 -15.05 16.77 10.75
N SER A 19 -15.84 16.01 10.02
CA SER A 19 -15.41 15.18 8.90
C SER A 19 -15.10 16.09 7.72
N SER A 20 -13.90 16.64 7.69
CA SER A 20 -13.24 16.97 6.43
C SER A 20 -12.15 15.93 6.23
N SER A 21 -12.17 15.25 5.11
CA SER A 21 -11.28 14.13 4.76
C SER A 21 -9.86 14.62 4.40
N ALA A 22 -9.20 15.26 5.34
CA ALA A 22 -7.76 15.35 5.32
C ALA A 22 -7.23 14.00 5.78
N LEU A 23 -6.46 13.34 4.91
CA LEU A 23 -5.77 12.10 5.26
C LEU A 23 -4.84 12.37 6.44
N ASP A 24 -4.74 11.43 7.35
CA ASP A 24 -3.85 11.54 8.51
C ASP A 24 -2.42 11.13 8.09
N GLU A 25 -1.63 12.12 7.66
CA GLU A 25 -0.24 11.90 7.27
C GLU A 25 0.61 11.36 8.43
N VAL A 26 0.28 11.72 9.67
CA VAL A 26 0.98 11.21 10.86
C VAL A 26 0.72 9.72 11.04
N ALA A 27 -0.51 9.26 10.77
CA ALA A 27 -0.83 7.84 10.79
C ALA A 27 -0.05 7.08 9.72
N ILE A 28 0.07 7.64 8.50
CA ILE A 28 0.86 7.04 7.41
C ILE A 28 2.34 6.97 7.77
N GLU A 29 2.92 8.03 8.34
CA GLU A 29 4.31 8.04 8.78
C GLU A 29 4.58 7.06 9.91
N THR A 30 3.67 6.96 10.86
CA THR A 30 3.75 5.99 11.98
C THR A 30 3.68 4.56 11.46
N LEU A 31 2.80 4.29 10.51
CA LEU A 31 2.71 2.99 9.85
C LEU A 31 4.02 2.66 9.13
N PHE A 32 4.56 3.59 8.35
CA PHE A 32 5.85 3.38 7.68
C PHE A 32 6.97 3.10 8.67
N ALA A 33 7.07 3.89 9.75
CA ALA A 33 8.10 3.72 10.77
C ALA A 33 8.05 2.35 11.46
N SER A 34 6.88 1.73 11.54
CA SER A 34 6.75 0.36 12.09
C SER A 34 7.21 -0.75 11.14
N LEU A 35 7.42 -0.42 9.86
CA LEU A 35 7.80 -1.33 8.79
C LEU A 35 9.19 -1.03 8.22
N ALA A 36 9.75 0.13 8.56
CA ALA A 36 11.06 0.57 8.09
C ALA A 36 12.18 -0.31 8.65
N ASP A 37 13.28 -0.36 7.93
CA ASP A 37 14.48 -1.05 8.36
C ASP A 37 15.11 -0.36 9.59
N GLU A 38 15.65 -1.14 10.52
CA GLU A 38 16.28 -0.60 11.74
C GLU A 38 17.55 0.20 11.44
N ASP A 39 18.28 -0.18 10.38
CA ASP A 39 19.52 0.48 9.95
C ASP A 39 19.26 1.67 8.99
N ASP A 40 18.14 1.63 8.23
CA ASP A 40 17.74 2.69 7.30
C ASP A 40 16.25 3.04 7.48
N PRO A 41 15.91 3.94 8.41
CA PRO A 41 14.52 4.31 8.71
C PRO A 41 13.80 5.04 7.55
N GLU A 42 14.53 5.43 6.49
CA GLU A 42 13.94 6.00 5.29
C GLU A 42 13.57 4.95 4.23
N CYS A 43 13.89 3.68 4.49
CA CYS A 43 13.61 2.56 3.58
C CYS A 43 12.88 1.43 4.30
N MET A 44 11.97 0.79 3.58
CA MET A 44 11.36 -0.47 3.93
C MET A 44 11.96 -1.55 3.03
N THR A 45 12.66 -2.50 3.63
CA THR A 45 13.27 -3.64 2.95
C THR A 45 12.26 -4.76 2.72
N MET A 46 12.71 -5.90 2.19
CA MET A 46 11.82 -7.04 1.91
C MET A 46 11.16 -7.59 3.17
N ASP A 47 11.81 -7.52 4.33
CA ASP A 47 11.24 -7.96 5.60
C ASP A 47 10.10 -7.03 6.04
N GLY A 48 10.28 -5.73 5.89
CA GLY A 48 9.22 -4.74 6.12
C GLY A 48 8.06 -4.91 5.13
N ILE A 49 8.35 -5.20 3.85
CA ILE A 49 7.34 -5.49 2.84
C ILE A 49 6.57 -6.77 3.18
N ALA A 50 7.24 -7.81 3.69
CA ALA A 50 6.57 -9.04 4.14
C ALA A 50 5.63 -8.76 5.32
N SER A 51 6.08 -8.01 6.32
CA SER A 51 5.25 -7.58 7.45
C SER A 51 4.05 -6.72 6.99
N PHE A 52 4.26 -5.86 6.00
CA PHE A 52 3.17 -5.09 5.39
C PHE A 52 2.14 -5.98 4.70
N CYS A 53 2.57 -7.04 4.01
CA CYS A 53 1.66 -8.04 3.43
C CYS A 53 0.83 -8.76 4.49
N GLU A 54 1.46 -9.17 5.60
CA GLU A 54 0.75 -9.81 6.71
C GLU A 54 -0.33 -8.88 7.28
N MET A 55 -0.03 -7.60 7.44
CA MET A 55 -1.02 -6.61 7.89
C MET A 55 -2.18 -6.46 6.91
N LEU A 56 -1.96 -6.69 5.62
CA LEU A 56 -2.96 -6.64 4.55
C LEU A 56 -3.70 -7.98 4.34
N ASP A 57 -3.39 -9.01 5.13
CA ASP A 57 -3.88 -10.39 4.93
C ASP A 57 -3.55 -10.95 3.53
N MET A 58 -2.35 -10.63 3.03
CA MET A 58 -1.83 -11.11 1.76
C MET A 58 -0.64 -12.05 2.01
N ASP A 59 -0.53 -13.10 1.20
CA ASP A 59 0.66 -13.95 1.17
C ASP A 59 1.73 -13.28 0.31
N PRO A 60 2.86 -12.83 0.89
CA PRO A 60 3.92 -12.18 0.14
C PRO A 60 4.49 -13.06 -0.98
N SER A 61 4.38 -14.40 -0.89
CA SER A 61 4.97 -15.35 -1.84
C SER A 61 4.10 -15.65 -3.05
N THR A 62 2.80 -15.40 -2.98
CA THR A 62 1.85 -15.83 -4.00
C THR A 62 0.91 -14.74 -4.48
N ASP A 63 0.77 -13.64 -3.73
CA ASP A 63 -0.19 -12.60 -4.04
C ASP A 63 0.39 -11.52 -4.96
N VAL A 64 0.08 -11.61 -6.24
CA VAL A 64 0.54 -10.65 -7.27
C VAL A 64 0.05 -9.21 -7.01
N ARG A 65 -1.04 -9.03 -6.27
CA ARG A 65 -1.59 -7.69 -5.94
C ARG A 65 -0.58 -6.82 -5.18
N LEU A 66 0.34 -7.43 -4.44
CA LEU A 66 1.46 -6.73 -3.81
C LEU A 66 2.27 -5.95 -4.84
N LEU A 67 2.64 -6.59 -5.94
CA LEU A 67 3.46 -5.94 -6.97
C LEU A 67 2.70 -4.80 -7.67
N VAL A 68 1.39 -4.95 -7.87
CA VAL A 68 0.55 -3.86 -8.39
C VAL A 68 0.48 -2.70 -7.40
N LEU A 69 0.40 -2.99 -6.10
CA LEU A 69 0.42 -1.99 -5.04
C LEU A 69 1.73 -1.19 -5.05
N LEU A 70 2.88 -1.88 -5.05
CA LEU A 70 4.20 -1.27 -5.09
C LEU A 70 4.44 -0.47 -6.39
N TRP A 71 3.98 -0.99 -7.54
CA TRP A 71 4.04 -0.28 -8.81
C TRP A 71 3.23 1.03 -8.79
N LYS A 72 2.03 1.00 -8.23
CA LYS A 72 1.20 2.20 -8.07
C LYS A 72 1.79 3.20 -7.08
N MET A 73 2.53 2.74 -6.08
CA MET A 73 3.30 3.60 -5.17
C MET A 73 4.57 4.17 -5.82
N ALA A 74 4.85 3.78 -7.06
CA ALA A 74 6.06 4.18 -7.80
C ALA A 74 7.37 3.82 -7.08
N ALA A 75 7.47 2.60 -6.53
CA ALA A 75 8.65 2.07 -5.85
C ALA A 75 9.80 1.76 -6.83
N PHE A 76 10.33 2.80 -7.48
CA PHE A 76 11.35 2.67 -8.53
C PHE A 76 12.76 3.04 -8.06
N SER A 77 12.90 3.68 -6.89
CA SER A 77 14.19 4.26 -6.47
C SER A 77 15.23 3.19 -6.14
N LYS A 78 14.80 2.11 -5.51
CA LYS A 78 15.67 1.00 -5.08
C LYS A 78 15.01 -0.34 -5.40
N PRO A 79 15.69 -1.28 -6.09
CA PRO A 79 15.18 -2.62 -6.32
C PRO A 79 14.89 -3.34 -4.98
N GLY A 80 13.75 -4.02 -4.88
CA GLY A 80 13.38 -4.77 -3.69
C GLY A 80 13.10 -3.96 -2.42
N GLN A 81 13.02 -2.64 -2.54
CA GLN A 81 12.76 -1.75 -1.40
C GLN A 81 11.75 -0.67 -1.79
N ILE A 82 11.15 -0.03 -0.79
CA ILE A 82 10.33 1.17 -0.97
C ILE A 82 10.79 2.25 0.00
N THR A 83 10.96 3.47 -0.51
CA THR A 83 11.34 4.61 0.32
C THR A 83 10.13 5.21 1.04
N LYS A 84 10.38 5.87 2.18
CA LYS A 84 9.34 6.60 2.95
C LYS A 84 8.56 7.56 2.05
N LYS A 85 9.26 8.27 1.16
CA LYS A 85 8.64 9.22 0.23
C LYS A 85 7.70 8.54 -0.77
N GLU A 86 8.10 7.41 -1.35
CA GLU A 86 7.28 6.65 -2.30
C GLU A 86 6.04 6.09 -1.61
N PHE A 87 6.22 5.52 -0.42
CA PHE A 87 5.12 5.00 0.39
C PHE A 87 4.11 6.10 0.74
N THR A 88 4.57 7.20 1.36
CA THR A 88 3.71 8.32 1.76
C THR A 88 2.99 8.94 0.56
N THR A 89 3.73 9.19 -0.53
CA THR A 89 3.14 9.72 -1.76
C THR A 89 2.08 8.77 -2.32
N GLY A 90 2.36 7.47 -2.37
CA GLY A 90 1.41 6.46 -2.84
C GLY A 90 0.14 6.41 -1.99
N MET A 91 0.29 6.42 -0.68
CA MET A 91 -0.85 6.42 0.25
C MET A 91 -1.73 7.67 0.07
N VAL A 92 -1.13 8.84 0.02
CA VAL A 92 -1.84 10.13 -0.05
C VAL A 92 -2.43 10.41 -1.42
N THR A 93 -1.64 10.24 -2.48
CA THR A 93 -2.03 10.71 -3.83
C THR A 93 -2.74 9.65 -4.65
N VAL A 94 -2.29 8.40 -4.56
CA VAL A 94 -2.79 7.31 -5.41
C VAL A 94 -3.97 6.61 -4.75
N PHE A 95 -3.76 6.10 -3.54
CA PHE A 95 -4.79 5.33 -2.86
C PHE A 95 -5.76 6.20 -2.06
N LYS A 96 -5.32 7.37 -1.62
CA LYS A 96 -6.10 8.28 -0.76
C LYS A 96 -6.57 7.56 0.51
N LYS A 97 -5.65 6.85 1.13
CA LYS A 97 -5.86 6.05 2.34
C LYS A 97 -4.78 6.38 3.37
N ASP A 98 -5.14 6.34 4.62
CA ASP A 98 -4.28 6.62 5.78
C ASP A 98 -4.18 5.42 6.74
N SER A 99 -4.79 4.29 6.37
CA SER A 99 -4.89 3.12 7.22
C SER A 99 -4.81 1.81 6.44
N ILE A 100 -4.43 0.74 7.12
CA ILE A 100 -4.38 -0.63 6.56
C ILE A 100 -5.77 -1.08 6.13
N GLU A 101 -6.81 -0.80 6.91
CA GLU A 101 -8.20 -1.15 6.60
C GLU A 101 -8.65 -0.47 5.30
N GLY A 102 -8.24 0.78 5.12
CA GLY A 102 -8.50 1.53 3.88
C GLY A 102 -7.84 0.89 2.66
N LEU A 103 -6.62 0.34 2.80
CA LEU A 103 -5.94 -0.40 1.74
C LEU A 103 -6.60 -1.76 1.49
N LYS A 104 -6.95 -2.51 2.54
CA LYS A 104 -7.67 -3.79 2.39
C LYS A 104 -8.93 -3.66 1.55
N ALA A 105 -9.68 -2.58 1.74
CA ALA A 105 -10.91 -2.33 0.99
C ALA A 105 -10.71 -2.19 -0.53
N ILE A 106 -9.51 -1.84 -0.98
CA ILE A 106 -9.21 -1.65 -2.40
C ILE A 106 -8.40 -2.80 -3.03
N LEU A 107 -7.96 -3.78 -2.23
CA LEU A 107 -7.12 -4.88 -2.71
C LEU A 107 -7.75 -5.66 -3.87
N SER A 108 -9.07 -5.82 -3.87
CA SER A 108 -9.79 -6.51 -4.96
C SER A 108 -9.67 -5.78 -6.31
N SER A 109 -9.42 -4.47 -6.30
CA SER A 109 -9.23 -3.65 -7.51
C SER A 109 -7.79 -3.65 -8.03
N LEU A 110 -6.86 -4.26 -7.29
CA LEU A 110 -5.43 -4.32 -7.63
C LEU A 110 -5.05 -5.59 -8.39
N ASP A 111 -6.02 -6.38 -8.84
CA ASP A 111 -5.74 -7.55 -9.65
C ASP A 111 -5.13 -7.13 -11.00
N PRO A 112 -3.94 -7.65 -11.37
CA PRO A 112 -3.31 -7.33 -12.65
C PRO A 112 -4.12 -7.77 -13.85
N GLY A 113 -5.07 -8.71 -13.69
CA GLY A 113 -6.00 -9.13 -14.73
C GLY A 113 -6.94 -8.01 -15.21
N PHE A 114 -7.14 -6.96 -14.42
CA PHE A 114 -7.94 -5.79 -14.81
C PHE A 114 -7.12 -4.68 -15.50
N LEU A 115 -5.79 -4.86 -15.63
CA LEU A 115 -4.95 -3.90 -16.30
C LEU A 115 -5.11 -4.00 -17.83
N GLU A 116 -5.35 -2.88 -18.47
CA GLU A 116 -5.28 -2.79 -19.94
C GLU A 116 -3.85 -3.05 -20.44
N ARG A 117 -3.72 -3.34 -21.75
CA ARG A 117 -2.45 -3.75 -22.36
C ARG A 117 -1.27 -2.77 -22.13
N ALA A 118 -1.52 -1.46 -22.19
CA ALA A 118 -0.45 -0.49 -22.02
C ALA A 118 -0.01 -0.36 -20.55
N PRO A 119 -0.90 -0.15 -19.56
CA PRO A 119 -0.56 -0.22 -18.15
C PRO A 119 0.07 -1.55 -17.74
N PHE A 120 -0.39 -2.68 -18.29
CA PHE A 120 0.19 -3.99 -17.99
C PHE A 120 1.65 -4.09 -18.44
N ARG A 121 2.00 -3.56 -19.61
CA ARG A 121 3.38 -3.55 -20.11
C ARG A 121 4.29 -2.72 -19.19
N ASP A 122 3.82 -1.60 -18.68
CA ASP A 122 4.59 -0.75 -17.78
C ASP A 122 4.73 -1.41 -16.40
N PHE A 123 3.69 -2.04 -15.91
CA PHE A 123 3.72 -2.90 -14.71
C PHE A 123 4.73 -4.04 -14.84
N TYR A 124 4.74 -4.76 -15.97
CA TYR A 124 5.68 -5.85 -16.21
C TYR A 124 7.14 -5.38 -16.20
N LYS A 125 7.44 -4.21 -16.79
CA LYS A 125 8.77 -3.59 -16.72
C LYS A 125 9.15 -3.25 -15.29
N PHE A 126 8.23 -2.71 -14.52
CA PHE A 126 8.45 -2.42 -13.11
C PHE A 126 8.81 -3.69 -12.35
N VAL A 127 8.03 -4.76 -12.48
CA VAL A 127 8.28 -6.03 -11.80
C VAL A 127 9.67 -6.56 -12.12
N PHE A 128 10.08 -6.50 -13.40
CA PHE A 128 11.43 -6.92 -13.81
C PHE A 128 12.53 -6.07 -13.15
N GLN A 129 12.35 -4.76 -13.08
CA GLN A 129 13.33 -3.86 -12.45
C GLN A 129 13.38 -4.05 -10.94
N PHE A 130 12.25 -4.21 -10.31
CA PHE A 130 12.13 -4.40 -8.86
C PHE A 130 12.73 -5.72 -8.40
N SER A 131 12.66 -6.77 -9.22
CA SER A 131 13.18 -8.10 -8.93
C SER A 131 14.69 -8.30 -9.20
N ARG A 132 15.38 -7.29 -9.73
CA ARG A 132 16.80 -7.42 -10.14
C ARG A 132 17.75 -7.85 -9.03
N GLU A 133 17.45 -7.56 -7.77
CA GLU A 133 18.30 -7.92 -6.64
C GLU A 133 17.94 -9.27 -6.00
N GLY A 134 17.28 -10.15 -6.77
CA GLY A 134 17.35 -11.59 -6.52
C GLY A 134 16.59 -12.12 -5.33
N THR A 135 15.39 -11.61 -5.05
CA THR A 135 14.51 -12.30 -4.13
C THR A 135 13.82 -13.49 -4.81
N PRO A 136 14.02 -14.73 -4.33
CA PRO A 136 13.44 -15.95 -4.92
C PRO A 136 11.92 -15.90 -5.05
N PHE A 137 11.30 -15.14 -4.17
CA PHE A 137 9.89 -14.83 -4.06
C PHE A 137 9.36 -14.10 -5.31
N ILE A 138 10.05 -13.04 -5.77
CA ILE A 138 9.59 -12.24 -6.92
C ILE A 138 9.78 -13.02 -8.24
N ALA A 139 10.78 -13.89 -8.32
CA ALA A 139 10.97 -14.76 -9.50
C ALA A 139 9.76 -15.69 -9.71
N ARG A 140 9.16 -16.20 -8.65
CA ARG A 140 7.93 -17.02 -8.72
C ARG A 140 6.74 -16.19 -9.17
N LEU A 141 6.57 -15.00 -8.60
CA LEU A 141 5.49 -14.08 -9.00
C LEU A 141 5.63 -13.63 -10.47
N MET A 142 6.86 -13.45 -10.98
CA MET A 142 7.08 -13.17 -12.39
C MET A 142 6.66 -14.33 -13.31
N TYR A 143 6.87 -15.56 -12.87
CA TYR A 143 6.40 -16.74 -13.59
C TYR A 143 4.86 -16.78 -13.66
N ASP A 144 4.18 -16.48 -12.55
CA ASP A 144 2.72 -16.46 -12.48
C ASP A 144 2.13 -15.31 -13.31
N ILE A 145 2.77 -14.13 -13.32
CA ILE A 145 2.38 -13.00 -14.17
C ILE A 145 2.54 -13.35 -15.65
N SER A 146 3.64 -14.00 -16.03
CA SER A 146 3.89 -14.43 -17.41
C SER A 146 2.84 -15.46 -17.87
N ASN A 147 2.47 -16.40 -17.01
CA ASN A 147 1.40 -17.36 -17.29
C ASN A 147 0.02 -16.69 -17.38
N CYS A 148 -0.25 -15.70 -16.56
CA CYS A 148 -1.49 -14.93 -16.63
C CYS A 148 -1.64 -14.23 -17.99
N GLN A 149 -0.56 -13.68 -18.56
CA GLN A 149 -0.58 -13.09 -19.91
C GLN A 149 -0.84 -14.11 -21.01
N ILE A 150 -0.26 -15.31 -20.92
CA ILE A 150 -0.50 -16.37 -21.90
C ILE A 150 -1.95 -16.80 -21.88
N THR A 151 -2.54 -16.93 -20.70
CA THR A 151 -3.96 -17.27 -20.53
C THR A 151 -4.87 -16.15 -21.06
N TYR A 152 -4.50 -14.90 -20.87
CA TYR A 152 -5.24 -13.73 -21.37
C TYR A 152 -5.16 -13.63 -22.90
N ALA A 153 -3.98 -13.82 -23.49
CA ALA A 153 -3.78 -13.79 -24.93
C ALA A 153 -4.54 -14.92 -25.65
N THR A 154 -4.58 -16.12 -25.05
CA THR A 154 -5.36 -17.26 -25.57
C THR A 154 -6.87 -17.07 -25.39
N ALA A 155 -7.32 -16.50 -24.29
CA ALA A 155 -8.75 -16.26 -24.04
C ALA A 155 -9.35 -15.16 -24.96
N PHE A 156 -8.54 -14.22 -25.42
CA PHE A 156 -8.98 -13.12 -26.28
C PHE A 156 -8.56 -13.25 -27.75
N GLY A 157 -8.01 -14.41 -28.18
CA GLY A 157 -7.77 -14.70 -29.59
C GLY A 157 -6.75 -13.77 -30.28
N MET A 158 -5.75 -13.27 -29.54
CA MET A 158 -4.75 -12.32 -30.02
C MET A 158 -3.47 -13.05 -30.46
N TYR A 159 -3.58 -13.91 -31.50
CA TYR A 159 -2.46 -14.38 -32.34
C TYR A 159 -2.71 -13.98 -33.77
#